data_da9aa6c67e68e8efb6c5688c2299bfe9
#
_entry.id   da9aa6c67e68e8efb6c5688c2299bfe9
#
_cell.length_a   1.000
_cell.length_b   1.000
_cell.length_c   1.000
_cell.angle_alpha   90.00
_cell.angle_beta   90.00
_cell.angle_gamma   90.00
#
_symmetry.space_group_name_H-M   'P 1'
#
loop_
_entity.id
_entity.type
_entity.pdbx_description
1 polymer ?
#
loop_
_entity_poly.entity_id
_entity_poly.type
_entity_poly.pdbx_seq_one_letter_code
_entity_poly.pdbx_strand_id
1 'polypeptide(L)'
;SRGIGAEAAKTLARFGARVILSSRKREGLDGIAQEIKEEGFEAMVRPCHNGDLSQINSLFEELDREGESVDILVNNAATNPYFGPAVEMEEAAWDKTFEVNLKGPFFMSQQAAKRMKQKGAGSIINVSSINGIIPMHGQSAYSITKAGLISMTQSLAKELGPEGIRVNALLPGLTDTKFASAMTENQEYMKRVIPQIPLGRVAQPDEMSGMILFLASPAASYVSGGAFVVDGGILA
;
A
#
# COMPACT_ATOMS: atom_id res chain seq x y z
N SER A 1 -0.30 9.96 3.05
CA SER A 1 -0.75 11.13 3.83
C SER A 1 -1.02 10.79 5.31
N ARG A 2 -0.96 9.52 5.73
CA ARG A 2 -1.16 9.06 7.13
C ARG A 2 -0.93 7.55 7.23
N GLY A 3 -0.88 7.04 8.50
CA GLY A 3 -0.78 5.61 8.80
C GLY A 3 0.43 4.95 8.13
N ILE A 4 0.28 3.70 7.70
CA ILE A 4 1.36 2.88 7.11
C ILE A 4 2.10 3.63 5.99
N GLY A 5 1.38 4.31 5.08
CA GLY A 5 2.02 5.01 3.97
C GLY A 5 2.86 6.21 4.38
N ALA A 6 2.49 6.92 5.44
CA ALA A 6 3.28 8.03 5.98
C ALA A 6 4.57 7.51 6.65
N GLU A 7 4.46 6.48 7.49
CA GLU A 7 5.62 5.90 8.16
C GLU A 7 6.57 5.20 7.18
N ALA A 8 6.04 4.51 6.17
CA ALA A 8 6.86 3.96 5.10
C ALA A 8 7.64 5.05 4.35
N ALA A 9 7.01 6.18 4.04
CA ALA A 9 7.65 7.30 3.36
C ALA A 9 8.79 7.89 4.20
N LYS A 10 8.55 8.16 5.49
CA LYS A 10 9.59 8.64 6.43
C LYS A 10 10.75 7.64 6.55
N THR A 11 10.44 6.36 6.69
CA THR A 11 11.45 5.32 6.77
C THR A 11 12.29 5.25 5.49
N LEU A 12 11.66 5.22 4.31
CA LEU A 12 12.40 5.19 3.04
C LEU A 12 13.29 6.43 2.88
N ALA A 13 12.82 7.62 3.27
CA ALA A 13 13.62 8.85 3.25
C ALA A 13 14.86 8.75 4.15
N ARG A 14 14.71 8.26 5.39
CA ARG A 14 15.82 8.04 6.34
C ARG A 14 16.87 7.07 5.81
N PHE A 15 16.48 6.17 4.91
CA PHE A 15 17.39 5.23 4.24
C PHE A 15 17.83 5.71 2.84
N GLY A 16 17.70 7.00 2.55
CA GLY A 16 18.31 7.66 1.39
C GLY A 16 17.44 7.72 0.14
N ALA A 17 16.15 7.34 0.23
CA ALA A 17 15.24 7.53 -0.89
C ALA A 17 14.76 8.98 -0.97
N ARG A 18 14.74 9.55 -2.17
CA ARG A 18 13.96 10.75 -2.47
C ARG A 18 12.49 10.34 -2.65
N VAL A 19 11.61 10.85 -1.82
CA VAL A 19 10.24 10.34 -1.70
C VAL A 19 9.25 11.21 -2.47
N ILE A 20 8.42 10.58 -3.32
CA ILE A 20 7.27 11.20 -3.97
C ILE A 20 6.02 10.79 -3.22
N LEU A 21 5.42 11.74 -2.51
CA LEU A 21 4.21 11.54 -1.73
C LEU A 21 2.98 11.77 -2.60
N SER A 22 2.12 10.75 -2.71
CA SER A 22 0.89 10.84 -3.51
C SER A 22 -0.33 10.40 -2.75
N SER A 23 -1.38 11.21 -2.78
CA SER A 23 -2.75 10.91 -2.36
C SER A 23 -3.71 11.95 -2.94
N ARG A 24 -5.02 11.79 -2.72
CA ARG A 24 -6.06 12.68 -3.26
C ARG A 24 -5.94 14.14 -2.82
N LYS A 25 -5.58 14.38 -1.56
CA LYS A 25 -5.55 15.71 -0.94
C LYS A 25 -4.13 16.13 -0.64
N ARG A 26 -3.75 17.33 -1.07
CA ARG A 26 -2.42 17.91 -0.86
C ARG A 26 -2.12 18.15 0.63
N GLU A 27 -3.08 18.69 1.39
CA GLU A 27 -2.89 19.12 2.79
C GLU A 27 -2.25 18.03 3.67
N GLY A 28 -2.75 16.78 3.58
CA GLY A 28 -2.18 15.66 4.34
C GLY A 28 -0.81 15.19 3.83
N LEU A 29 -0.42 15.56 2.61
CA LEU A 29 0.89 15.25 2.05
C LEU A 29 1.92 16.31 2.45
N ASP A 30 1.52 17.59 2.46
CA ASP A 30 2.40 18.70 2.80
C ASP A 30 2.94 18.56 4.25
N GLY A 31 2.10 18.10 5.20
CA GLY A 31 2.54 17.81 6.57
C GLY A 31 3.63 16.75 6.63
N ILE A 32 3.45 15.62 5.94
CA ILE A 32 4.46 14.55 5.91
C ILE A 32 5.73 14.98 5.14
N ALA A 33 5.58 15.75 4.06
CA ALA A 33 6.73 16.30 3.34
C ALA A 33 7.53 17.26 4.23
N GLN A 34 6.86 18.05 5.05
CA GLN A 34 7.49 18.95 6.00
C GLN A 34 8.27 18.17 7.08
N GLU A 35 7.65 17.14 7.69
CA GLU A 35 8.33 16.26 8.66
C GLU A 35 9.60 15.64 8.07
N ILE A 36 9.53 15.10 6.84
CA ILE A 36 10.69 14.51 6.15
C ILE A 36 11.80 15.55 5.91
N LYS A 37 11.44 16.77 5.52
CA LYS A 37 12.38 17.87 5.28
C LYS A 37 13.04 18.37 6.57
N GLU A 38 12.29 18.42 7.66
CA GLU A 38 12.82 18.81 8.99
C GLU A 38 13.86 17.77 9.50
N GLU A 39 13.72 16.50 9.10
CA GLU A 39 14.72 15.48 9.35
C GLU A 39 15.94 15.56 8.38
N GLY A 40 15.94 16.48 7.43
CA GLY A 40 17.05 16.71 6.48
C GLY A 40 16.98 15.86 5.20
N PHE A 41 15.81 15.27 4.89
CA PHE A 41 15.62 14.43 3.71
C PHE A 41 14.73 15.10 2.63
N GLU A 42 14.72 14.52 1.43
CA GLU A 42 13.97 15.05 0.29
C GLU A 42 12.59 14.41 0.16
N ALA A 43 11.55 15.26 0.03
CA ALA A 43 10.20 14.82 -0.28
C ALA A 43 9.53 15.78 -1.26
N MET A 44 8.83 15.20 -2.24
CA MET A 44 8.00 15.91 -3.21
C MET A 44 6.53 15.53 -3.02
N VAL A 45 5.64 16.46 -3.27
CA VAL A 45 4.19 16.25 -3.17
C VAL A 45 3.55 16.29 -4.55
N ARG A 46 2.91 15.18 -4.93
CA ARG A 46 2.17 15.02 -6.20
C ARG A 46 0.78 14.46 -5.92
N PRO A 47 -0.25 15.31 -5.81
CA PRO A 47 -1.62 14.84 -5.60
C PRO A 47 -2.10 13.97 -6.76
N CYS A 48 -2.68 12.81 -6.44
CA CYS A 48 -3.26 11.90 -7.41
C CYS A 48 -4.35 11.05 -6.75
N HIS A 49 -5.48 10.91 -7.41
CA HIS A 49 -6.53 9.99 -7.00
C HIS A 49 -6.25 8.62 -7.63
N ASN A 50 -5.88 7.63 -6.83
CA ASN A 50 -5.53 6.28 -7.29
C ASN A 50 -6.61 5.56 -8.12
N GLY A 51 -7.87 5.93 -7.99
CA GLY A 51 -8.95 5.37 -8.81
C GLY A 51 -9.15 6.08 -10.14
N ASP A 52 -8.48 7.20 -10.39
CA ASP A 52 -8.64 8.02 -11.59
C ASP A 52 -7.46 7.79 -12.54
N LEU A 53 -7.72 7.09 -13.65
CA LEU A 53 -6.68 6.75 -14.63
C LEU A 53 -6.09 7.98 -15.31
N SER A 54 -6.87 9.04 -15.50
CA SER A 54 -6.36 10.27 -16.12
C SER A 54 -5.36 10.94 -15.19
N GLN A 55 -5.65 11.00 -13.88
CA GLN A 55 -4.72 11.55 -12.90
C GLN A 55 -3.46 10.67 -12.75
N ILE A 56 -3.61 9.33 -12.81
CA ILE A 56 -2.44 8.43 -12.81
C ILE A 56 -1.55 8.73 -14.00
N ASN A 57 -2.10 8.81 -15.21
CA ASN A 57 -1.31 9.10 -16.41
C ASN A 57 -0.62 10.47 -16.30
N SER A 58 -1.37 11.52 -15.92
CA SER A 58 -0.83 12.87 -15.74
C SER A 58 0.29 12.94 -14.71
N LEU A 59 0.17 12.21 -13.59
CA LEU A 59 1.23 12.11 -12.58
C LEU A 59 2.54 11.62 -13.20
N PHE A 60 2.51 10.53 -13.94
CA PHE A 60 3.73 9.96 -14.52
C PHE A 60 4.28 10.79 -15.68
N GLU A 61 3.41 11.44 -16.48
CA GLU A 61 3.83 12.40 -17.51
C GLU A 61 4.50 13.64 -16.91
N GLU A 62 4.02 14.11 -15.75
CA GLU A 62 4.66 15.21 -15.00
C GLU A 62 6.05 14.80 -14.51
N LEU A 63 6.17 13.61 -13.92
CA LEU A 63 7.47 13.08 -13.48
C LEU A 63 8.46 12.95 -14.65
N ASP A 64 8.02 12.45 -15.80
CA ASP A 64 8.86 12.34 -17.00
C ASP A 64 9.36 13.72 -17.48
N ARG A 65 8.48 14.74 -17.50
CA ARG A 65 8.84 16.10 -17.90
C ARG A 65 9.85 16.76 -16.95
N GLU A 66 9.79 16.39 -15.67
CA GLU A 66 10.71 16.87 -14.64
C GLU A 66 12.03 16.06 -14.58
N GLY A 67 12.16 15.00 -15.39
CA GLY A 67 13.32 14.10 -15.37
C GLY A 67 13.36 13.20 -14.13
N GLU A 68 12.22 13.04 -13.45
CA GLU A 68 12.11 12.23 -12.26
C GLU A 68 11.94 10.75 -12.59
N SER A 69 12.67 9.89 -11.90
CA SER A 69 12.57 8.45 -12.06
C SER A 69 11.83 7.80 -10.89
N VAL A 70 11.17 6.68 -11.17
CA VAL A 70 10.52 5.84 -10.15
C VAL A 70 11.24 4.50 -10.10
N ASP A 71 12.01 4.27 -9.04
CA ASP A 71 12.74 3.02 -8.80
C ASP A 71 11.96 2.09 -7.86
N ILE A 72 11.15 2.67 -6.99
CA ILE A 72 10.32 1.97 -6.01
C ILE A 72 8.89 2.51 -6.07
N LEU A 73 7.90 1.63 -6.19
CA LEU A 73 6.49 1.98 -6.06
C LEU A 73 5.88 1.27 -4.86
N VAL A 74 5.26 2.03 -3.95
CA VAL A 74 4.48 1.48 -2.83
C VAL A 74 3.00 1.79 -3.04
N ASN A 75 2.22 0.81 -3.46
CA ASN A 75 0.77 0.88 -3.58
C ASN A 75 0.13 0.66 -2.21
N ASN A 76 -0.05 1.74 -1.45
CA ASN A 76 -0.61 1.69 -0.10
C ASN A 76 -2.05 2.25 -0.01
N ALA A 77 -2.48 3.08 -0.95
CA ALA A 77 -3.81 3.70 -0.89
C ALA A 77 -4.92 2.63 -0.91
N ALA A 78 -5.86 2.77 0.03
CA ALA A 78 -7.01 1.88 0.14
C ALA A 78 -8.25 2.63 0.66
N THR A 79 -9.41 2.05 0.40
CA THR A 79 -10.70 2.49 0.92
C THR A 79 -11.56 1.28 1.30
N ASN A 80 -12.43 1.46 2.27
CA ASN A 80 -13.49 0.50 2.64
C ASN A 80 -14.74 1.31 3.05
N PRO A 81 -15.53 1.79 2.07
CA PRO A 81 -16.65 2.68 2.34
C PRO A 81 -17.86 1.96 2.95
N TYR A 82 -17.90 0.63 2.92
CA TYR A 82 -18.98 -0.17 3.44
C TYR A 82 -18.49 -1.24 4.41
N PHE A 83 -19.15 -1.33 5.56
CA PHE A 83 -18.94 -2.37 6.57
C PHE A 83 -20.29 -2.95 6.96
N GLY A 84 -20.63 -4.14 6.48
CA GLY A 84 -21.92 -4.77 6.70
C GLY A 84 -22.14 -6.05 5.89
N PRO A 85 -23.36 -6.62 5.93
CA PRO A 85 -23.72 -7.83 5.18
C PRO A 85 -23.50 -7.66 3.67
N ALA A 86 -22.92 -8.67 3.02
CA ALA A 86 -22.65 -8.60 1.58
C ALA A 86 -23.93 -8.43 0.72
N VAL A 87 -25.05 -8.97 1.20
CA VAL A 87 -26.36 -8.89 0.50
C VAL A 87 -26.97 -7.48 0.49
N GLU A 88 -26.46 -6.58 1.33
CA GLU A 88 -26.94 -5.18 1.43
C GLU A 88 -25.95 -4.19 0.79
N MET A 89 -24.87 -4.69 0.17
CA MET A 89 -23.86 -3.83 -0.43
C MET A 89 -24.37 -3.15 -1.68
N GLU A 90 -24.29 -1.84 -1.72
CA GLU A 90 -24.62 -1.04 -2.90
C GLU A 90 -23.49 -1.08 -3.94
N GLU A 91 -23.84 -1.04 -5.22
CA GLU A 91 -22.93 -1.03 -6.36
C GLU A 91 -21.87 0.07 -6.24
N ALA A 92 -22.28 1.28 -5.84
CA ALA A 92 -21.37 2.41 -5.69
C ALA A 92 -20.26 2.15 -4.66
N ALA A 93 -20.56 1.44 -3.57
CA ALA A 93 -19.54 1.06 -2.56
C ALA A 93 -18.59 -0.02 -3.10
N TRP A 94 -19.14 -0.98 -3.86
CA TRP A 94 -18.38 -1.99 -4.56
C TRP A 94 -17.42 -1.36 -5.56
N ASP A 95 -17.93 -0.57 -6.49
CA ASP A 95 -17.16 0.09 -7.54
C ASP A 95 -16.02 0.94 -6.95
N LYS A 96 -16.34 1.75 -5.92
CA LYS A 96 -15.35 2.58 -5.25
C LYS A 96 -14.24 1.76 -4.60
N THR A 97 -14.58 0.60 -4.04
CA THR A 97 -13.60 -0.29 -3.42
C THR A 97 -12.67 -0.89 -4.47
N PHE A 98 -13.21 -1.41 -5.56
CA PHE A 98 -12.44 -2.00 -6.65
C PHE A 98 -11.59 -0.97 -7.39
N GLU A 99 -12.16 0.20 -7.66
CA GLU A 99 -11.47 1.30 -8.31
C GLU A 99 -10.19 1.70 -7.56
N VAL A 100 -10.28 1.90 -6.25
CA VAL A 100 -9.16 2.40 -5.45
C VAL A 100 -8.20 1.29 -5.03
N ASN A 101 -8.72 0.10 -4.64
CA ASN A 101 -7.91 -0.94 -4.01
C ASN A 101 -7.27 -1.91 -5.00
N LEU A 102 -7.79 -2.03 -6.22
CA LEU A 102 -7.30 -3.01 -7.19
C LEU A 102 -6.97 -2.39 -8.55
N LYS A 103 -7.92 -1.70 -9.19
CA LYS A 103 -7.71 -1.07 -10.49
C LYS A 103 -6.60 -0.02 -10.44
N GLY A 104 -6.66 0.88 -9.45
CA GLY A 104 -5.64 1.92 -9.27
C GLY A 104 -4.22 1.36 -9.09
N PRO A 105 -3.97 0.45 -8.14
CA PRO A 105 -2.68 -0.22 -8.00
C PRO A 105 -2.17 -0.91 -9.25
N PHE A 106 -3.07 -1.53 -10.05
CA PHE A 106 -2.67 -2.13 -11.32
C PHE A 106 -2.10 -1.10 -12.30
N PHE A 107 -2.81 0.00 -12.53
CA PHE A 107 -2.37 1.03 -13.48
C PHE A 107 -1.20 1.87 -12.95
N MET A 108 -1.10 2.11 -11.64
CA MET A 108 0.10 2.67 -11.02
C MET A 108 1.32 1.77 -11.27
N SER A 109 1.17 0.46 -11.06
CA SER A 109 2.23 -0.52 -11.32
C SER A 109 2.60 -0.56 -12.80
N GLN A 110 1.63 -0.52 -13.71
CA GLN A 110 1.86 -0.48 -15.16
C GLN A 110 2.69 0.75 -15.57
N GLN A 111 2.34 1.94 -15.06
CA GLN A 111 3.07 3.17 -15.38
C GLN A 111 4.49 3.18 -14.79
N ALA A 112 4.64 2.73 -13.54
CA ALA A 112 5.96 2.59 -12.92
C ALA A 112 6.83 1.57 -13.67
N ALA A 113 6.27 0.39 -13.99
CA ALA A 113 6.99 -0.67 -14.70
C ALA A 113 7.52 -0.23 -16.07
N LYS A 114 6.76 0.58 -16.83
CA LYS A 114 7.22 1.14 -18.12
C LYS A 114 8.54 1.91 -17.96
N ARG A 115 8.74 2.60 -16.85
CA ARG A 115 9.94 3.41 -16.55
C ARG A 115 11.04 2.56 -15.94
N MET A 116 10.70 1.66 -15.03
CA MET A 116 11.63 0.69 -14.44
C MET A 116 12.28 -0.20 -15.50
N LYS A 117 11.53 -0.63 -16.52
CA LYS A 117 12.06 -1.41 -17.68
C LYS A 117 13.20 -0.70 -18.41
N GLN A 118 13.14 0.62 -18.55
CA GLN A 118 14.19 1.40 -19.22
C GLN A 118 15.52 1.37 -18.45
N LYS A 119 15.45 1.13 -17.11
CA LYS A 119 16.60 1.00 -16.22
C LYS A 119 17.04 -0.45 -16.02
N GLY A 120 16.20 -1.43 -16.37
CA GLY A 120 16.42 -2.84 -16.09
C GLY A 120 16.35 -3.20 -14.61
N ALA A 121 15.72 -2.38 -13.78
CA ALA A 121 15.59 -2.60 -12.33
C ALA A 121 14.39 -1.86 -11.74
N GLY A 122 13.75 -2.46 -10.72
CA GLY A 122 12.67 -1.80 -9.97
C GLY A 122 12.10 -2.66 -8.85
N SER A 123 11.35 -2.02 -7.94
CA SER A 123 10.62 -2.72 -6.87
C SER A 123 9.21 -2.16 -6.74
N ILE A 124 8.21 -3.04 -6.83
CA ILE A 124 6.79 -2.71 -6.61
C ILE A 124 6.32 -3.43 -5.36
N ILE A 125 5.76 -2.70 -4.42
CA ILE A 125 5.26 -3.23 -3.15
C ILE A 125 3.77 -2.90 -3.05
N ASN A 126 2.94 -3.93 -2.99
CA ASN A 126 1.50 -3.81 -2.85
C ASN A 126 1.09 -4.04 -1.39
N VAL A 127 0.55 -3.03 -0.73
CA VAL A 127 0.03 -3.19 0.64
C VAL A 127 -1.36 -3.81 0.57
N SER A 128 -1.40 -5.14 0.73
CA SER A 128 -2.63 -5.92 0.80
C SER A 128 -3.20 -5.91 2.23
N SER A 129 -3.56 -7.05 2.76
CA SER A 129 -4.06 -7.30 4.13
C SER A 129 -4.11 -8.80 4.38
N ILE A 130 -4.09 -9.23 5.64
CA ILE A 130 -4.48 -10.60 6.03
C ILE A 130 -5.90 -10.95 5.58
N ASN A 131 -6.77 -9.95 5.40
CA ASN A 131 -8.13 -10.13 4.84
C ASN A 131 -8.11 -10.67 3.40
N GLY A 132 -7.01 -10.57 2.69
CA GLY A 132 -6.83 -11.19 1.38
C GLY A 132 -6.59 -12.70 1.45
N ILE A 133 -6.30 -13.25 2.64
CA ILE A 133 -6.13 -14.69 2.91
C ILE A 133 -7.34 -15.22 3.66
N ILE A 134 -7.70 -14.58 4.78
CA ILE A 134 -8.87 -14.93 5.60
C ILE A 134 -9.85 -13.75 5.58
N PRO A 135 -10.91 -13.81 4.75
CA PRO A 135 -11.91 -12.75 4.67
C PRO A 135 -12.56 -12.46 6.02
N MET A 136 -12.71 -11.18 6.34
CA MET A 136 -13.36 -10.74 7.56
C MET A 136 -14.84 -10.47 7.34
N HIS A 137 -15.67 -10.84 8.31
CA HIS A 137 -17.10 -10.57 8.29
C HIS A 137 -17.38 -9.06 8.12
N GLY A 138 -18.35 -8.72 7.26
CA GLY A 138 -18.72 -7.33 6.98
C GLY A 138 -17.76 -6.56 6.06
N GLN A 139 -16.71 -7.20 5.52
CA GLN A 139 -15.72 -6.58 4.66
C GLN A 139 -15.52 -7.33 3.33
N SER A 140 -16.59 -7.83 2.73
CA SER A 140 -16.50 -8.71 1.54
C SER A 140 -15.77 -8.06 0.38
N ALA A 141 -16.20 -6.90 -0.12
CA ALA A 141 -15.53 -6.23 -1.24
C ALA A 141 -14.06 -5.87 -0.93
N TYR A 142 -13.80 -5.39 0.29
CA TYR A 142 -12.44 -5.11 0.73
C TYR A 142 -11.57 -6.38 0.68
N SER A 143 -12.03 -7.47 1.27
CA SER A 143 -11.31 -8.77 1.29
C SER A 143 -11.06 -9.30 -0.11
N ILE A 144 -12.06 -9.24 -1.00
CA ILE A 144 -11.95 -9.64 -2.41
C ILE A 144 -10.87 -8.80 -3.12
N THR A 145 -10.88 -7.48 -2.93
CA THR A 145 -9.85 -6.62 -3.54
C THR A 145 -8.45 -6.90 -2.99
N LYS A 146 -8.33 -7.25 -1.71
CA LYS A 146 -7.03 -7.59 -1.10
C LYS A 146 -6.53 -8.97 -1.56
N ALA A 147 -7.41 -9.94 -1.76
CA ALA A 147 -7.07 -11.21 -2.42
C ALA A 147 -6.66 -10.98 -3.89
N GLY A 148 -7.40 -10.15 -4.63
CA GLY A 148 -7.05 -9.74 -5.98
C GLY A 148 -5.69 -9.08 -6.07
N LEU A 149 -5.31 -8.27 -5.06
CA LEU A 149 -4.01 -7.61 -5.00
C LEU A 149 -2.85 -8.61 -4.77
N ILE A 150 -3.07 -9.70 -4.02
CA ILE A 150 -2.10 -10.80 -3.88
C ILE A 150 -1.91 -11.50 -5.23
N SER A 151 -3.00 -11.87 -5.91
CA SER A 151 -2.95 -12.49 -7.24
C SER A 151 -2.29 -11.57 -8.28
N MET A 152 -2.61 -10.28 -8.28
CA MET A 152 -1.98 -9.27 -9.13
C MET A 152 -0.47 -9.20 -8.89
N THR A 153 -0.03 -9.25 -7.64
CA THR A 153 1.39 -9.26 -7.25
C THR A 153 2.11 -10.44 -7.90
N GLN A 154 1.54 -11.63 -7.82
CA GLN A 154 2.11 -12.85 -8.39
C GLN A 154 2.17 -12.83 -9.94
N SER A 155 1.10 -12.31 -10.57
CA SER A 155 1.06 -12.12 -12.02
C SER A 155 2.15 -11.16 -12.50
N LEU A 156 2.20 -9.97 -11.91
CA LEU A 156 3.18 -8.95 -12.28
C LEU A 156 4.61 -9.37 -11.96
N ALA A 157 4.84 -10.15 -10.90
CA ALA A 157 6.17 -10.70 -10.61
C ALA A 157 6.67 -11.62 -11.71
N LYS A 158 5.80 -12.46 -12.28
CA LYS A 158 6.14 -13.35 -13.40
C LYS A 158 6.38 -12.57 -14.70
N GLU A 159 5.53 -11.60 -15.00
CA GLU A 159 5.61 -10.82 -16.23
C GLU A 159 6.79 -9.84 -16.24
N LEU A 160 7.09 -9.21 -15.10
CA LEU A 160 8.09 -8.14 -14.98
C LEU A 160 9.46 -8.64 -14.49
N GLY A 161 9.54 -9.86 -13.96
CA GLY A 161 10.80 -10.46 -13.50
C GLY A 161 11.89 -10.48 -14.55
N PRO A 162 11.62 -10.89 -15.81
CA PRO A 162 12.61 -10.84 -16.90
C PRO A 162 13.18 -9.45 -17.18
N GLU A 163 12.47 -8.39 -16.77
CA GLU A 163 12.89 -6.99 -16.91
C GLU A 163 13.63 -6.45 -15.67
N GLY A 164 14.00 -7.31 -14.72
CA GLY A 164 14.68 -6.94 -13.49
C GLY A 164 13.79 -6.26 -12.44
N ILE A 165 12.45 -6.34 -12.58
CA ILE A 165 11.49 -5.69 -11.68
C ILE A 165 10.92 -6.73 -10.72
N ARG A 166 11.07 -6.49 -9.42
CA ARG A 166 10.49 -7.31 -8.36
C ARG A 166 9.13 -6.79 -7.94
N VAL A 167 8.17 -7.68 -7.70
CA VAL A 167 6.83 -7.29 -7.24
C VAL A 167 6.44 -8.17 -6.05
N ASN A 168 6.13 -7.54 -4.90
CA ASN A 168 5.80 -8.25 -3.67
C ASN A 168 4.59 -7.62 -2.96
N ALA A 169 3.91 -8.39 -2.14
CA ALA A 169 2.82 -7.92 -1.30
C ALA A 169 3.20 -7.93 0.19
N LEU A 170 2.87 -6.84 0.90
CA LEU A 170 2.83 -6.78 2.35
C LEU A 170 1.38 -7.04 2.80
N LEU A 171 1.19 -7.90 3.78
CA LEU A 171 -0.11 -8.25 4.35
C LEU A 171 -0.16 -7.84 5.84
N PRO A 172 -0.51 -6.60 6.13
CA PRO A 172 -0.68 -6.16 7.52
C PRO A 172 -1.84 -6.89 8.21
N GLY A 173 -1.66 -7.17 9.50
CA GLY A 173 -2.73 -7.43 10.45
C GLY A 173 -3.43 -6.14 10.89
N LEU A 174 -4.17 -6.23 12.02
CA LEU A 174 -4.82 -5.06 12.60
C LEU A 174 -3.76 -4.04 13.05
N THR A 175 -3.78 -2.88 12.41
CA THR A 175 -2.82 -1.78 12.62
C THR A 175 -3.57 -0.52 13.03
N ASP A 176 -3.09 0.18 14.05
CA ASP A 176 -3.69 1.40 14.58
C ASP A 176 -3.52 2.56 13.60
N THR A 177 -4.53 2.77 12.79
CA THR A 177 -4.57 3.81 11.76
C THR A 177 -5.95 4.45 11.74
N LYS A 178 -6.05 5.67 11.22
CA LYS A 178 -7.36 6.28 10.97
C LYS A 178 -8.25 5.44 10.04
N PHE A 179 -7.68 4.58 9.20
CA PHE A 179 -8.43 3.64 8.38
C PHE A 179 -9.10 2.55 9.21
N ALA A 180 -8.45 2.10 10.26
CA ALA A 180 -8.94 1.05 11.17
C ALA A 180 -9.70 1.60 12.39
N SER A 181 -9.85 2.93 12.56
CA SER A 181 -10.39 3.54 13.78
C SER A 181 -11.77 3.02 14.17
N ALA A 182 -12.66 2.76 13.21
CA ALA A 182 -13.97 2.16 13.48
C ALA A 182 -13.88 0.78 14.19
N MET A 183 -12.76 0.08 14.02
CA MET A 183 -12.47 -1.20 14.70
C MET A 183 -11.66 -0.97 15.97
N THR A 184 -10.57 -0.20 15.91
CA THR A 184 -9.64 -0.02 17.04
C THR A 184 -10.23 0.81 18.18
N GLU A 185 -11.20 1.69 17.91
CA GLU A 185 -11.95 2.45 18.92
C GLU A 185 -13.15 1.68 19.49
N ASN A 186 -13.55 0.54 18.89
CA ASN A 186 -14.65 -0.28 19.36
C ASN A 186 -14.16 -1.29 20.43
N GLN A 187 -14.42 -1.00 21.70
CA GLN A 187 -13.97 -1.83 22.83
C GLN A 187 -14.47 -3.28 22.76
N GLU A 188 -15.72 -3.51 22.34
CA GLU A 188 -16.27 -4.87 22.22
C GLU A 188 -15.59 -5.67 21.10
N TYR A 189 -15.28 -5.00 19.99
CA TYR A 189 -14.51 -5.59 18.91
C TYR A 189 -13.08 -5.93 19.41
N MET A 190 -12.41 -5.00 20.07
CA MET A 190 -11.05 -5.18 20.58
C MET A 190 -10.96 -6.31 21.60
N LYS A 191 -11.93 -6.45 22.53
CA LYS A 191 -11.99 -7.58 23.48
C LYS A 191 -12.03 -8.95 22.78
N ARG A 192 -12.59 -9.02 21.56
CA ARG A 192 -12.67 -10.28 20.79
C ARG A 192 -11.42 -10.52 19.93
N VAL A 193 -10.82 -9.47 19.40
CA VAL A 193 -9.72 -9.58 18.43
C VAL A 193 -8.35 -9.68 19.11
N ILE A 194 -8.09 -8.92 20.17
CA ILE A 194 -6.80 -8.95 20.88
C ILE A 194 -6.39 -10.36 21.31
N PRO A 195 -7.28 -11.21 21.89
CA PRO A 195 -6.91 -12.58 22.26
C PRO A 195 -6.55 -13.48 21.06
N GLN A 196 -6.89 -13.09 19.83
CA GLN A 196 -6.54 -13.84 18.62
C GLN A 196 -5.17 -13.42 18.06
N ILE A 197 -4.59 -12.34 18.57
CA ILE A 197 -3.27 -11.87 18.17
C ILE A 197 -2.25 -12.41 19.17
N PRO A 198 -1.37 -13.36 18.81
CA PRO A 198 -0.38 -13.91 19.73
C PRO A 198 0.50 -12.87 20.43
N LEU A 199 0.86 -11.77 19.75
CA LEU A 199 1.59 -10.67 20.39
C LEU A 199 0.74 -9.81 21.31
N GLY A 200 -0.57 -10.08 21.47
CA GLY A 200 -1.46 -9.49 22.46
C GLY A 200 -1.79 -8.01 22.26
N ARG A 201 -1.52 -7.44 21.10
CA ARG A 201 -1.77 -6.02 20.82
C ARG A 201 -2.00 -5.72 19.34
N VAL A 202 -2.54 -4.53 19.07
CA VAL A 202 -2.59 -3.95 17.72
C VAL A 202 -1.18 -3.47 17.33
N ALA A 203 -0.85 -3.57 16.06
CA ALA A 203 0.40 -3.03 15.54
C ALA A 203 0.33 -1.49 15.40
N GLN A 204 1.47 -0.82 15.55
CA GLN A 204 1.62 0.58 15.15
C GLN A 204 2.00 0.68 13.65
N PRO A 205 1.67 1.78 12.96
CA PRO A 205 1.95 1.94 11.53
C PRO A 205 3.43 1.80 11.14
N ASP A 206 4.35 2.23 11.99
CA ASP A 206 5.80 2.16 11.78
C ASP A 206 6.32 0.73 11.78
N GLU A 207 5.65 -0.21 12.48
CA GLU A 207 6.01 -1.63 12.49
C GLU A 207 5.87 -2.32 11.12
N MET A 208 5.13 -1.71 10.19
CA MET A 208 5.02 -2.16 8.79
C MET A 208 6.22 -1.69 7.95
N SER A 209 6.90 -0.63 8.37
CA SER A 209 7.90 0.06 7.56
C SER A 209 9.18 -0.76 7.35
N GLY A 210 9.56 -1.60 8.33
CA GLY A 210 10.73 -2.47 8.22
C GLY A 210 10.61 -3.47 7.07
N MET A 211 9.43 -4.09 6.89
CA MET A 211 9.18 -5.01 5.78
C MET A 211 9.13 -4.24 4.44
N ILE A 212 8.52 -3.06 4.38
CA ILE A 212 8.52 -2.22 3.17
C ILE A 212 9.95 -1.84 2.79
N LEU A 213 10.79 -1.43 3.75
CA LEU A 213 12.19 -1.11 3.52
C LEU A 213 12.97 -2.32 3.00
N PHE A 214 12.79 -3.50 3.61
CA PHE A 214 13.42 -4.73 3.15
C PHE A 214 13.05 -5.01 1.68
N LEU A 215 11.76 -5.02 1.36
CA LEU A 215 11.26 -5.31 0.02
C LEU A 215 11.71 -4.26 -1.02
N ALA A 216 11.88 -3.01 -0.63
CA ALA A 216 12.40 -1.92 -1.47
C ALA A 216 13.90 -2.05 -1.75
N SER A 217 14.66 -2.64 -0.82
CA SER A 217 16.12 -2.62 -0.82
C SER A 217 16.75 -3.76 -1.66
N PRO A 218 18.07 -3.67 -1.96
CA PRO A 218 18.84 -4.75 -2.56
C PRO A 218 18.90 -6.04 -1.73
N ALA A 219 18.64 -5.98 -0.41
CA ALA A 219 18.58 -7.15 0.46
C ALA A 219 17.47 -8.14 0.01
N ALA A 220 16.43 -7.65 -0.71
CA ALA A 220 15.37 -8.45 -1.30
C ALA A 220 15.61 -8.80 -2.79
N SER A 221 16.86 -8.79 -3.27
CA SER A 221 17.19 -8.98 -4.70
C SER A 221 16.67 -10.29 -5.30
N TYR A 222 16.49 -11.33 -4.50
CA TYR A 222 15.92 -12.62 -4.95
C TYR A 222 14.50 -12.87 -4.43
N VAL A 223 13.81 -11.80 -4.03
CA VAL A 223 12.44 -11.86 -3.47
C VAL A 223 11.47 -11.22 -4.44
N SER A 224 10.64 -12.04 -5.12
CA SER A 224 9.60 -11.58 -6.04
C SER A 224 8.40 -12.52 -6.03
N GLY A 225 7.19 -12.00 -6.12
CA GLY A 225 5.92 -12.74 -6.07
C GLY A 225 5.48 -13.16 -4.67
N GLY A 226 6.20 -12.76 -3.63
CA GLY A 226 5.92 -13.14 -2.24
C GLY A 226 4.78 -12.31 -1.63
N ALA A 227 4.06 -12.95 -0.69
CA ALA A 227 3.07 -12.34 0.18
C ALA A 227 3.58 -12.41 1.63
N PHE A 228 3.99 -11.27 2.19
CA PHE A 228 4.67 -11.17 3.47
C PHE A 228 3.70 -10.73 4.55
N VAL A 229 3.38 -11.62 5.47
CA VAL A 229 2.47 -11.37 6.57
C VAL A 229 3.21 -10.66 7.71
N VAL A 230 2.60 -9.57 8.22
CA VAL A 230 3.05 -8.82 9.40
C VAL A 230 1.81 -8.53 10.25
N ASP A 231 1.42 -9.49 11.10
CA ASP A 231 0.11 -9.52 11.73
C ASP A 231 0.11 -9.86 13.24
N GLY A 232 1.29 -9.95 13.84
CA GLY A 232 1.42 -10.34 15.25
C GLY A 232 1.12 -11.82 15.52
N GLY A 233 1.08 -12.66 14.47
CA GLY A 233 0.87 -14.10 14.54
C GLY A 233 -0.60 -14.53 14.37
N ILE A 234 -1.50 -13.63 13.97
CA ILE A 234 -2.95 -13.94 13.88
C ILE A 234 -3.26 -15.05 12.84
N LEU A 235 -2.41 -15.22 11.83
CA LEU A 235 -2.54 -16.27 10.80
C LEU A 235 -1.66 -17.50 11.07
N ALA A 236 -0.95 -17.56 12.18
CA ALA A 236 -0.06 -18.67 12.51
C ALA A 236 -0.83 -19.94 12.94
#